data_0f3739e1cd01f3c1ae079b4670823c3b
#
_entry.id   0f3739e1cd01f3c1ae079b4670823c3b
#
_cell.length_a   1.000
_cell.length_b   1.000
_cell.length_c   1.000
_cell.angle_alpha   90.00
_cell.angle_beta   90.00
_cell.angle_gamma   90.00
#
_symmetry.space_group_name_H-M   'P 1'
#
loop_
_entity.id
_entity.type
_entity.pdbx_description
1 polymer ?
#
loop_
_entity_poly.entity_id
_entity_poly.type
_entity_poly.pdbx_seq_one_letter_code
_entity_poly.pdbx_strand_id
1 'polypeptide(L)'
;KPAAALSLAEAAFLAGLPAAPSRLNPYRNLERARARQRWLLDLMHERGAIDDVAWRNVVAEPLALLPRRGAAGAPHLAEKAAALVSSLPPGLRPPTLRTTIDGALQRDVEALLATQAPADALEGRMQAAAIVLDTQTSEVLAWVGSRDFGDPAAFGQNDGVVALRQPLLE
;
A
#
# COMPACT_ATOMS: atom_id res chain seq x y z
N LYS A 1 2.86 6.15 14.06
CA LYS A 1 2.62 6.53 15.45
C LYS A 1 3.38 5.55 16.34
N PRO A 2 4.27 5.97 17.24
CA PRO A 2 4.96 5.08 18.16
C PRO A 2 3.95 4.42 19.13
N ALA A 3 4.26 3.20 19.62
CA ALA A 3 3.35 2.46 20.50
C ALA A 3 2.95 3.24 21.76
N ALA A 4 3.89 4.00 22.35
CA ALA A 4 3.63 4.83 23.52
C ALA A 4 2.66 6.01 23.27
N ALA A 5 2.39 6.36 22.01
CA ALA A 5 1.48 7.44 21.63
C ALA A 5 0.10 6.92 21.20
N LEU A 6 -0.16 5.61 21.28
CA LEU A 6 -1.47 5.05 20.97
C LEU A 6 -2.45 5.34 22.12
N SER A 7 -3.69 5.70 21.76
CA SER A 7 -4.79 5.67 22.73
C SER A 7 -5.13 4.23 23.12
N LEU A 8 -5.88 4.06 24.19
CA LEU A 8 -6.34 2.73 24.61
C LEU A 8 -7.25 2.10 23.54
N ALA A 9 -8.09 2.91 22.86
CA ALA A 9 -8.90 2.45 21.74
C ALA A 9 -8.06 1.93 20.58
N GLU A 10 -7.03 2.69 20.18
CA GLU A 10 -6.09 2.28 19.12
C GLU A 10 -5.30 1.03 19.51
N ALA A 11 -4.81 0.97 20.74
CA ALA A 11 -4.06 -0.18 21.25
C ALA A 11 -4.91 -1.45 21.28
N ALA A 12 -6.14 -1.39 21.81
CA ALA A 12 -7.08 -2.51 21.84
C ALA A 12 -7.46 -2.96 20.41
N PHE A 13 -7.64 -2.02 19.48
CA PHE A 13 -7.91 -2.33 18.08
C PHE A 13 -6.76 -3.12 17.47
N LEU A 14 -5.53 -2.61 17.57
CA LEU A 14 -4.35 -3.26 17.01
C LEU A 14 -4.06 -4.62 17.66
N ALA A 15 -4.24 -4.74 18.98
CA ALA A 15 -4.06 -6.00 19.71
C ALA A 15 -5.07 -7.08 19.29
N GLY A 16 -6.24 -6.67 18.81
CA GLY A 16 -7.28 -7.59 18.32
C GLY A 16 -6.98 -8.24 16.97
N LEU A 17 -6.21 -7.57 16.09
CA LEU A 17 -6.02 -8.00 14.70
C LEU A 17 -5.24 -9.31 14.53
N PRO A 18 -4.18 -9.61 15.30
CA PRO A 18 -3.39 -10.83 15.13
C PRO A 18 -4.17 -12.13 15.37
N ALA A 19 -5.30 -12.08 16.08
CA ALA A 19 -6.12 -13.28 16.36
C ALA A 19 -6.68 -13.94 15.08
N ALA A 20 -6.93 -13.17 14.02
CA ALA A 20 -7.40 -13.68 12.73
C ALA A 20 -7.10 -12.66 11.61
N PRO A 21 -5.83 -12.48 11.18
CA PRO A 21 -5.39 -11.36 10.37
C PRO A 21 -6.19 -11.17 9.06
N SER A 22 -6.50 -12.26 8.36
CA SER A 22 -7.25 -12.21 7.11
C SER A 22 -8.72 -11.81 7.32
N ARG A 23 -9.34 -12.29 8.40
CA ARG A 23 -10.76 -12.04 8.72
C ARG A 23 -10.98 -10.68 9.38
N LEU A 24 -9.98 -10.21 10.13
CA LEU A 24 -10.00 -8.96 10.89
C LEU A 24 -9.25 -7.83 10.18
N ASN A 25 -8.93 -8.00 8.89
CA ASN A 25 -8.30 -6.94 8.10
C ASN A 25 -9.26 -5.74 8.02
N PRO A 26 -8.90 -4.59 8.63
CA PRO A 26 -9.81 -3.45 8.75
C PRO A 26 -10.15 -2.79 7.39
N TYR A 27 -9.27 -2.95 6.40
CA TYR A 27 -9.50 -2.44 5.05
C TYR A 27 -10.48 -3.30 4.23
N ARG A 28 -10.77 -4.52 4.70
CA ARG A 28 -11.75 -5.42 4.06
C ARG A 28 -13.03 -5.54 4.88
N ASN A 29 -12.90 -5.51 6.20
CA ASN A 29 -14.03 -5.73 7.11
C ASN A 29 -13.83 -4.96 8.42
N LEU A 30 -14.05 -3.65 8.35
CA LEU A 30 -13.87 -2.75 9.50
C LEU A 30 -14.80 -3.13 10.67
N GLU A 31 -16.04 -3.53 10.37
CA GLU A 31 -17.02 -3.86 11.40
C GLU A 31 -16.59 -5.07 12.25
N ARG A 32 -16.03 -6.10 11.62
CA ARG A 32 -15.49 -7.25 12.38
C ARG A 32 -14.27 -6.87 13.23
N ALA A 33 -13.41 -6.02 12.70
CA ALA A 33 -12.25 -5.54 13.45
C ALA A 33 -12.69 -4.71 14.66
N ARG A 34 -13.71 -3.84 14.51
CA ARG A 34 -14.32 -3.07 15.60
C ARG A 34 -15.03 -3.96 16.61
N ALA A 35 -15.78 -4.95 16.18
CA ALA A 35 -16.41 -5.90 17.08
C ALA A 35 -15.38 -6.65 17.93
N ARG A 36 -14.23 -7.01 17.36
CA ARG A 36 -13.13 -7.63 18.11
C ARG A 36 -12.50 -6.67 19.12
N GLN A 37 -12.29 -5.41 18.73
CA GLN A 37 -11.83 -4.36 19.65
C GLN A 37 -12.81 -4.21 20.82
N ARG A 38 -14.12 -4.09 20.53
CA ARG A 38 -15.17 -3.95 21.53
C ARG A 38 -15.12 -5.10 22.54
N TRP A 39 -15.08 -6.32 22.06
CA TRP A 39 -14.95 -7.50 22.90
C TRP A 39 -13.72 -7.46 23.82
N LEU A 40 -12.57 -6.96 23.35
CA LEU A 40 -11.38 -6.79 24.20
C LEU A 40 -11.59 -5.73 25.27
N LEU A 41 -12.22 -4.61 24.93
CA LEU A 41 -12.51 -3.53 25.89
C LEU A 41 -13.53 -3.97 26.95
N ASP A 42 -14.55 -4.73 26.56
CA ASP A 42 -15.54 -5.33 27.47
C ASP A 42 -14.85 -6.29 28.45
N LEU A 43 -13.95 -7.14 27.95
CA LEU A 43 -13.17 -8.05 28.80
C LEU A 43 -12.23 -7.32 29.77
N MET A 44 -11.61 -6.21 29.35
CA MET A 44 -10.78 -5.38 30.22
C MET A 44 -11.61 -4.72 31.33
N HIS A 45 -12.82 -4.28 31.01
CA HIS A 45 -13.77 -3.71 31.97
C HIS A 45 -14.27 -4.77 32.98
N GLU A 46 -14.70 -5.93 32.50
CA GLU A 46 -15.12 -7.06 33.33
C GLU A 46 -14.05 -7.52 34.32
N ARG A 47 -12.77 -7.43 33.92
CA ARG A 47 -11.63 -7.78 34.78
C ARG A 47 -11.14 -6.64 35.67
N GLY A 48 -11.81 -5.49 35.64
CA GLY A 48 -11.45 -4.32 36.47
C GLY A 48 -10.15 -3.63 36.01
N ALA A 49 -9.67 -3.92 34.81
CA ALA A 49 -8.47 -3.26 34.24
C ALA A 49 -8.76 -1.81 33.80
N ILE A 50 -10.02 -1.51 33.48
CA ILE A 50 -10.54 -0.18 33.22
C ILE A 50 -11.88 0.00 33.96
N ASP A 51 -12.14 1.21 34.41
CA ASP A 51 -13.40 1.56 35.08
C ASP A 51 -14.52 1.92 34.08
N ASP A 52 -15.72 2.13 34.56
CA ASP A 52 -16.91 2.48 33.78
C ASP A 52 -16.72 3.76 32.95
N VAL A 53 -15.98 4.75 33.47
CA VAL A 53 -15.78 6.04 32.81
C VAL A 53 -14.78 5.87 31.66
N ALA A 54 -13.67 5.20 31.91
CA ALA A 54 -12.66 4.89 30.91
C ALA A 54 -13.26 4.02 29.80
N TRP A 55 -14.03 2.98 30.14
CA TRP A 55 -14.69 2.11 29.18
C TRP A 55 -15.62 2.90 28.24
N ARG A 56 -16.51 3.75 28.78
CA ARG A 56 -17.42 4.58 27.97
C ARG A 56 -16.65 5.51 27.02
N ASN A 57 -15.61 6.16 27.50
CA ASN A 57 -14.80 7.08 26.70
C ASN A 57 -14.09 6.37 25.55
N VAL A 58 -13.46 5.23 25.85
CA VAL A 58 -12.70 4.46 24.87
C VAL A 58 -13.59 3.84 23.79
N VAL A 59 -14.77 3.34 24.18
CA VAL A 59 -15.76 2.79 23.25
C VAL A 59 -16.33 3.85 22.31
N ALA A 60 -16.47 5.10 22.80
CA ALA A 60 -16.97 6.22 22.01
C ALA A 60 -15.87 6.86 21.13
N GLU A 61 -14.60 6.54 21.36
CA GLU A 61 -13.47 7.13 20.63
C GLU A 61 -13.50 6.74 19.14
N PRO A 62 -13.51 7.71 18.22
CA PRO A 62 -13.50 7.43 16.80
C PRO A 62 -12.13 6.90 16.36
N LEU A 63 -12.12 5.74 15.72
CA LEU A 63 -10.92 5.20 15.08
C LEU A 63 -10.83 5.72 13.65
N ALA A 64 -9.84 6.55 13.37
CA ALA A 64 -9.51 6.99 12.03
C ALA A 64 -8.49 6.02 11.41
N LEU A 65 -8.95 5.16 10.51
CA LEU A 65 -8.04 4.41 9.67
C LEU A 65 -7.45 5.38 8.62
N LEU A 66 -6.15 5.46 8.61
CA LEU A 66 -5.49 6.12 7.47
C LEU A 66 -5.82 5.35 6.21
N PRO A 67 -6.05 6.03 5.08
CA PRO A 67 -6.15 5.35 3.79
C PRO A 67 -4.99 4.38 3.67
N ARG A 68 -5.28 3.15 3.20
CA ARG A 68 -4.21 2.24 2.84
C ARG A 68 -3.33 3.03 1.87
N ARG A 69 -2.13 3.40 2.30
CA ARG A 69 -1.14 3.88 1.33
C ARG A 69 -1.08 2.77 0.31
N GLY A 70 -1.58 3.04 -0.89
CA GLY A 70 -1.40 2.15 -2.02
C GLY A 70 0.05 1.69 -1.96
N ALA A 71 0.30 0.44 -2.27
CA ALA A 71 1.66 -0.10 -2.26
C ALA A 71 2.60 1.02 -2.67
N ALA A 72 3.60 1.30 -1.84
CA ALA A 72 4.48 2.47 -1.96
C ALA A 72 4.59 2.88 -3.42
N GLY A 73 4.40 4.17 -3.75
CA GLY A 73 4.45 4.60 -5.15
C GLY A 73 5.49 3.81 -5.93
N ALA A 74 5.29 3.61 -7.22
CA ALA A 74 6.09 2.71 -8.07
C ALA A 74 5.95 1.20 -7.73
N PRO A 75 4.76 0.60 -7.78
CA PRO A 75 4.57 -0.80 -7.40
C PRO A 75 5.39 -1.79 -8.25
N HIS A 76 5.55 -1.55 -9.54
CA HIS A 76 6.39 -2.38 -10.42
C HIS A 76 7.86 -2.34 -10.01
N LEU A 77 8.39 -1.16 -9.67
CA LEU A 77 9.75 -1.04 -9.14
C LEU A 77 9.89 -1.74 -7.80
N ALA A 78 8.88 -1.63 -6.93
CA ALA A 78 8.87 -2.32 -5.64
C ALA A 78 8.92 -3.84 -5.79
N GLU A 79 8.20 -4.43 -6.76
CA GLU A 79 8.29 -5.85 -7.09
C GLU A 79 9.69 -6.25 -7.61
N LYS A 80 10.26 -5.45 -8.51
CA LYS A 80 11.64 -5.67 -9.00
C LYS A 80 12.66 -5.60 -7.87
N ALA A 81 12.55 -4.59 -7.02
CA ALA A 81 13.43 -4.42 -5.86
C ALA A 81 13.29 -5.59 -4.87
N ALA A 82 12.06 -6.05 -4.62
CA ALA A 82 11.81 -7.22 -3.78
C ALA A 82 12.40 -8.50 -4.39
N ALA A 83 12.27 -8.70 -5.70
CA ALA A 83 12.86 -9.82 -6.42
C ALA A 83 14.40 -9.80 -6.34
N LEU A 84 15.00 -8.61 -6.54
CA LEU A 84 16.45 -8.42 -6.41
C LEU A 84 16.95 -8.75 -4.99
N VAL A 85 16.28 -8.21 -3.97
CA VAL A 85 16.64 -8.48 -2.56
C VAL A 85 16.45 -9.97 -2.24
N SER A 86 15.40 -10.61 -2.77
CA SER A 86 15.13 -12.02 -2.54
C SER A 86 16.17 -12.94 -3.17
N SER A 87 16.82 -12.52 -4.26
CA SER A 87 17.89 -13.26 -4.92
C SER A 87 19.22 -13.23 -4.12
N LEU A 88 19.37 -12.29 -3.20
CA LEU A 88 20.55 -12.21 -2.33
C LEU A 88 20.53 -13.32 -1.25
N PRO A 89 21.70 -13.81 -0.82
CA PRO A 89 21.80 -14.69 0.34
C PRO A 89 21.13 -14.06 1.57
N PRO A 90 20.47 -14.83 2.44
CA PRO A 90 19.72 -14.29 3.58
C PRO A 90 20.51 -13.31 4.47
N GLY A 91 21.80 -13.56 4.69
CA GLY A 91 22.68 -12.69 5.50
C GLY A 91 23.09 -11.37 4.81
N LEU A 92 22.85 -11.22 3.51
CA LEU A 92 23.16 -10.02 2.72
C LEU A 92 21.92 -9.20 2.36
N ARG A 93 20.72 -9.63 2.77
CA ARG A 93 19.48 -8.91 2.51
C ARG A 93 19.39 -7.67 3.38
N PRO A 94 19.35 -6.46 2.79
CA PRO A 94 19.23 -5.25 3.57
C PRO A 94 17.81 -5.14 4.17
N PRO A 95 17.65 -4.64 5.40
CA PRO A 95 16.33 -4.43 6.02
C PRO A 95 15.55 -3.29 5.32
N THR A 96 16.25 -2.41 4.63
CA THR A 96 15.69 -1.26 3.92
C THR A 96 16.44 -1.04 2.63
N LEU A 97 15.71 -0.86 1.53
CA LEU A 97 16.27 -0.46 0.25
C LEU A 97 15.89 1.01 -0.03
N ARG A 98 16.89 1.85 -0.23
CA ARG A 98 16.69 3.23 -0.70
C ARG A 98 16.75 3.27 -2.21
N THR A 99 15.86 4.04 -2.81
CA THR A 99 15.80 4.27 -4.26
C THR A 99 15.98 5.75 -4.56
N THR A 100 16.19 6.09 -5.80
CA THR A 100 16.31 7.46 -6.32
C THR A 100 14.95 8.05 -6.70
N ILE A 101 13.85 7.29 -6.54
CA ILE A 101 12.50 7.75 -6.90
C ILE A 101 12.11 9.00 -6.11
N ASP A 102 11.77 10.06 -6.86
CA ASP A 102 11.08 11.23 -6.30
C ASP A 102 9.59 10.89 -6.14
N GLY A 103 9.14 10.83 -4.89
CA GLY A 103 7.76 10.43 -4.60
C GLY A 103 6.71 11.45 -5.05
N ALA A 104 7.04 12.72 -5.28
CA ALA A 104 6.14 13.71 -5.83
C ALA A 104 6.00 13.49 -7.35
N LEU A 105 7.12 13.44 -8.05
CA LEU A 105 7.18 13.19 -9.48
C LEU A 105 6.54 11.85 -9.86
N GLN A 106 6.78 10.80 -9.07
CA GLN A 106 6.15 9.50 -9.28
C GLN A 106 4.61 9.60 -9.29
N ARG A 107 4.02 10.29 -8.28
CA ARG A 107 2.56 10.48 -8.22
C ARG A 107 2.02 11.29 -9.38
N ASP A 108 2.74 12.33 -9.80
CA ASP A 108 2.31 13.17 -10.91
C ASP A 108 2.30 12.39 -12.22
N VAL A 109 3.32 11.56 -12.47
CA VAL A 109 3.40 10.69 -13.65
C VAL A 109 2.32 9.59 -13.60
N GLU A 110 2.07 8.97 -12.44
CA GLU A 110 0.97 8.02 -12.24
C GLU A 110 -0.39 8.64 -12.56
N ALA A 111 -0.65 9.84 -12.04
CA ALA A 111 -1.90 10.58 -12.29
C ALA A 111 -2.05 10.95 -13.77
N LEU A 112 -0.97 11.40 -14.41
CA LEU A 112 -0.95 11.72 -15.83
C LEU A 112 -1.31 10.50 -16.68
N LEU A 113 -0.66 9.35 -16.46
CA LEU A 113 -0.93 8.11 -17.21
C LEU A 113 -2.33 7.57 -16.97
N ALA A 114 -2.85 7.70 -15.75
CA ALA A 114 -4.21 7.27 -15.43
C ALA A 114 -5.28 8.04 -16.24
N THR A 115 -5.02 9.32 -16.55
CA THR A 115 -5.95 10.19 -17.28
C THR A 115 -5.77 10.16 -18.78
N GLN A 116 -4.61 9.77 -19.29
CA GLN A 116 -4.25 9.77 -20.72
C GLN A 116 -4.77 8.52 -21.47
N ALA A 117 -6.05 8.15 -21.29
CA ALA A 117 -6.65 7.13 -22.15
C ALA A 117 -7.14 7.79 -23.43
N PRO A 118 -6.69 7.37 -24.63
CA PRO A 118 -7.41 7.73 -25.86
C PRO A 118 -8.86 7.22 -25.77
N ALA A 119 -9.81 8.04 -26.22
CA ALA A 119 -11.24 7.70 -26.20
C ALA A 119 -11.55 6.39 -26.98
N ASP A 120 -10.68 6.01 -27.90
CA ASP A 120 -10.80 4.86 -28.82
C ASP A 120 -9.98 3.66 -28.36
N ALA A 121 -9.45 3.68 -27.13
CA ALA A 121 -8.67 2.56 -26.61
C ALA A 121 -9.51 1.29 -26.60
N LEU A 122 -9.16 0.35 -27.47
CA LEU A 122 -9.77 -0.98 -27.60
C LEU A 122 -10.20 -1.53 -26.23
N GLU A 123 -11.48 -1.38 -25.91
CA GLU A 123 -12.15 -1.93 -24.71
C GLU A 123 -11.44 -1.71 -23.37
N GLY A 124 -10.77 -0.56 -23.17
CA GLY A 124 -10.09 -0.24 -21.91
C GLY A 124 -8.80 -1.03 -21.64
N ARG A 125 -8.32 -1.83 -22.59
CA ARG A 125 -7.14 -2.71 -22.44
C ARG A 125 -5.81 -2.04 -22.77
N MET A 126 -5.80 -0.79 -23.23
CA MET A 126 -4.54 -0.09 -23.50
C MET A 126 -3.81 0.22 -22.19
N GLN A 127 -2.58 -0.25 -22.09
CA GLN A 127 -1.65 0.08 -21.04
C GLN A 127 -0.66 1.14 -21.53
N ALA A 128 -0.22 1.99 -20.62
CA ALA A 128 0.83 2.97 -20.84
C ALA A 128 1.88 2.83 -19.73
N ALA A 129 3.13 3.04 -20.08
CA ALA A 129 4.23 3.03 -19.14
C ALA A 129 5.12 4.24 -19.35
N ALA A 130 5.75 4.72 -18.29
CA ALA A 130 6.70 5.82 -18.35
C ALA A 130 7.86 5.59 -17.38
N ILE A 131 9.03 6.06 -17.81
CA ILE A 131 10.21 6.18 -16.96
C ILE A 131 10.74 7.59 -17.08
N VAL A 132 11.14 8.18 -15.96
CA VAL A 132 11.77 9.50 -15.92
C VAL A 132 13.18 9.34 -15.36
N LEU A 133 14.14 9.86 -16.11
CA LEU A 133 15.56 9.79 -15.79
C LEU A 133 16.11 11.21 -15.60
N ASP A 134 16.98 11.37 -14.63
CA ASP A 134 17.86 12.53 -14.56
C ASP A 134 18.94 12.41 -15.64
N THR A 135 19.06 13.42 -16.50
CA THR A 135 19.98 13.37 -17.64
C THR A 135 21.44 13.58 -17.26
N GLN A 136 21.72 14.11 -16.07
CA GLN A 136 23.07 14.34 -15.58
C GLN A 136 23.59 13.17 -14.75
N THR A 137 22.75 12.61 -13.88
CA THR A 137 23.13 11.52 -12.97
C THR A 137 22.75 10.14 -13.48
N SER A 138 21.87 10.06 -14.49
CA SER A 138 21.24 8.82 -14.98
C SER A 138 20.41 8.10 -13.93
N GLU A 139 20.01 8.80 -12.85
CA GLU A 139 19.16 8.24 -11.83
C GLU A 139 17.71 8.12 -12.31
N VAL A 140 17.02 7.05 -11.91
CA VAL A 140 15.60 6.87 -12.18
C VAL A 140 14.79 7.65 -11.14
N LEU A 141 14.08 8.68 -11.58
CA LEU A 141 13.28 9.56 -10.73
C LEU A 141 11.81 9.14 -10.65
N ALA A 142 11.27 8.49 -11.70
CA ALA A 142 9.94 7.90 -11.68
C ALA A 142 9.91 6.61 -12.53
N TRP A 143 9.09 5.63 -12.08
CA TRP A 143 8.91 4.35 -12.75
C TRP A 143 7.44 3.93 -12.69
N VAL A 144 6.73 4.06 -13.78
CA VAL A 144 5.31 3.70 -13.90
C VAL A 144 5.17 2.64 -14.99
N GLY A 145 4.98 1.40 -14.60
CA GLY A 145 4.94 0.25 -15.53
C GLY A 145 3.57 0.02 -16.17
N SER A 146 2.50 0.58 -15.61
CA SER A 146 1.13 0.49 -16.15
C SER A 146 0.29 1.66 -15.68
N ARG A 147 -0.88 1.84 -16.30
CA ARG A 147 -1.85 2.87 -15.89
C ARG A 147 -2.50 2.59 -14.54
N ASP A 148 -2.77 1.34 -14.24
CA ASP A 148 -3.32 0.87 -12.97
C ASP A 148 -2.77 -0.52 -12.64
N PHE A 149 -1.82 -0.57 -11.73
CA PHE A 149 -1.27 -1.83 -11.21
C PHE A 149 -2.33 -2.73 -10.55
N GLY A 150 -3.38 -2.11 -10.00
CA GLY A 150 -4.45 -2.80 -9.30
C GLY A 150 -5.48 -3.48 -10.21
N ASP A 151 -5.41 -3.27 -11.53
CA ASP A 151 -6.32 -3.87 -12.51
C ASP A 151 -5.69 -5.06 -13.26
N PRO A 152 -5.90 -6.31 -12.78
CA PRO A 152 -5.38 -7.50 -13.45
C PRO A 152 -6.12 -7.82 -14.76
N ALA A 153 -7.36 -7.35 -14.93
CA ALA A 153 -8.14 -7.61 -16.16
C ALA A 153 -7.58 -6.80 -17.34
N ALA A 154 -7.01 -5.62 -17.06
CA ALA A 154 -6.31 -4.80 -18.04
C ALA A 154 -4.80 -5.07 -18.07
N PHE A 155 -4.33 -6.18 -17.49
CA PHE A 155 -2.90 -6.53 -17.43
C PHE A 155 -2.03 -5.49 -16.68
N GLY A 156 -2.61 -4.80 -15.71
CA GLY A 156 -1.94 -3.73 -14.96
C GLY A 156 -0.69 -4.17 -14.21
N GLN A 157 -0.53 -5.45 -13.92
CA GLN A 157 0.67 -6.02 -13.27
C GLN A 157 1.85 -6.22 -14.24
N ASN A 158 1.63 -6.10 -15.55
CA ASN A 158 2.72 -6.15 -16.51
C ASN A 158 3.51 -4.84 -16.50
N ASP A 159 4.82 -4.93 -16.30
CA ASP A 159 5.71 -3.78 -16.32
C ASP A 159 6.06 -3.37 -17.75
N GLY A 160 5.34 -2.39 -18.28
CA GLY A 160 5.55 -1.87 -19.63
C GLY A 160 6.89 -1.15 -19.84
N VAL A 161 7.59 -0.75 -18.77
CA VAL A 161 8.93 -0.12 -18.89
C VAL A 161 9.96 -1.14 -19.37
N VAL A 162 9.81 -2.41 -18.98
CA VAL A 162 10.76 -3.48 -19.38
C VAL A 162 10.18 -4.47 -20.38
N ALA A 163 8.92 -4.29 -20.77
CA ALA A 163 8.31 -5.18 -21.77
C ALA A 163 9.04 -5.10 -23.10
N LEU A 164 9.48 -6.26 -23.59
CA LEU A 164 10.05 -6.37 -24.92
C LEU A 164 8.97 -6.06 -25.96
N ARG A 165 9.24 -5.10 -26.84
CA ARG A 165 8.36 -4.74 -27.93
C ARG A 165 9.07 -4.97 -29.24
N GLN A 166 8.34 -5.47 -30.23
CA GLN A 166 8.85 -5.46 -31.60
C GLN A 166 8.83 -4.03 -32.11
N PRO A 167 9.91 -3.56 -32.78
CA PRO A 167 9.86 -2.29 -33.48
C PRO A 167 8.75 -2.34 -34.52
N LEU A 168 7.98 -1.25 -34.62
CA LEU A 168 7.09 -1.07 -35.76
C LEU A 168 7.96 -1.00 -36.98
N LEU A 169 7.82 -1.98 -37.88
CA LEU A 169 8.41 -1.91 -39.20
C LEU A 169 7.60 -0.86 -39.98
N GLU A 170 8.21 0.29 -40.27
CA GLU A 170 7.68 1.27 -41.22
C GLU A 170 7.73 0.73 -42.65
#